data_32198a250c8d4610df2012d5a6048b68
#
_entry.id   32198a250c8d4610df2012d5a6048b68
#
_cell.length_a   1.000
_cell.length_b   1.000
_cell.length_c   1.000
_cell.angle_alpha   90.00
_cell.angle_beta   90.00
_cell.angle_gamma   90.00
#
_symmetry.space_group_name_H-M   'P 1'
#
loop_
_entity.id
_entity.type
_entity.pdbx_description
1 polymer ?
#
loop_
_entity_poly.entity_id
_entity_poly.type
_entity_poly.pdbx_seq_one_letter_code
_entity_poly.pdbx_strand_id
1 'polypeptide(L)'
;SDNLPFWNGSIVYSGNTEANDAYADQSVPEETKFVLGTDNLGRSIAKRVTVGIRISLLIAVIATLIDLIIGVTYGLISGFSGGKVDTIMQRIIEVISSIPNLVIVTMLGLLLGNGVTSIIISIAIVGWTSMARQVRNLTLSYKERDFVLASRALGESNLKIAFKHVLPNISGIIIVQIMMTVPSAIMYESVLSAINLGVKPPTASLGSLI
;
A
#
# COMPACT_ATOMS: atom_id res chain seq x y z
N SER A 1 9.61 -1.07 -41.74
CA SER A 1 9.63 -1.79 -40.46
C SER A 1 10.85 -1.44 -39.64
N ASP A 2 11.76 -0.65 -40.19
CA ASP A 2 13.08 -0.43 -39.58
C ASP A 2 13.14 0.78 -38.63
N ASN A 3 12.03 1.48 -38.50
CA ASN A 3 11.93 2.71 -37.69
C ASN A 3 11.08 2.55 -36.43
N LEU A 4 11.07 1.37 -35.84
CA LEU A 4 10.48 1.21 -34.50
C LEU A 4 11.39 1.89 -33.47
N PRO A 5 10.86 2.80 -32.64
CA PRO A 5 11.67 3.62 -31.72
C PRO A 5 12.55 2.83 -30.78
N PHE A 6 12.16 1.60 -30.44
CA PHE A 6 12.93 0.75 -29.55
C PHE A 6 14.06 -0.04 -30.24
N TRP A 7 14.16 0.02 -31.60
CA TRP A 7 15.22 -0.65 -32.36
C TRP A 7 16.39 0.28 -32.71
N ASN A 8 16.08 1.50 -33.09
CA ASN A 8 17.07 2.44 -33.62
C ASN A 8 17.24 3.73 -32.81
N GLY A 9 16.53 3.87 -31.72
CA GLY A 9 16.66 5.05 -30.86
C GLY A 9 15.95 6.31 -31.36
N SER A 10 15.33 6.27 -32.52
CA SER A 10 14.59 7.42 -33.09
C SER A 10 13.10 7.32 -32.81
N ILE A 11 12.47 8.45 -32.49
CA ILE A 11 11.02 8.55 -32.30
C ILE A 11 10.47 9.46 -33.37
N VAL A 12 9.55 8.94 -34.21
CA VAL A 12 8.83 9.73 -35.18
C VAL A 12 7.50 10.15 -34.55
N TYR A 13 7.33 11.44 -34.29
CA TYR A 13 6.06 11.98 -33.83
C TYR A 13 5.10 12.17 -34.98
N SER A 14 3.91 11.64 -34.84
CA SER A 14 2.80 11.84 -35.80
C SER A 14 2.46 13.33 -35.85
N GLY A 15 2.70 13.95 -36.99
CA GLY A 15 2.37 15.36 -37.23
C GLY A 15 3.54 16.30 -37.47
N ASN A 16 4.77 15.91 -37.18
CA ASN A 16 5.95 16.67 -37.56
C ASN A 16 6.73 15.96 -38.67
N THR A 17 7.15 16.72 -39.65
CA THR A 17 7.94 16.24 -40.80
C THR A 17 9.42 16.01 -40.44
N GLU A 18 9.86 16.38 -39.26
CA GLU A 18 11.21 16.15 -38.78
C GLU A 18 11.18 15.09 -37.65
N ALA A 19 11.99 14.06 -37.85
CA ALA A 19 12.24 13.06 -36.82
C ALA A 19 13.06 13.71 -35.70
N ASN A 20 12.46 13.94 -34.53
CA ASN A 20 13.19 14.36 -33.37
C ASN A 20 13.85 13.13 -32.73
N ASP A 21 15.16 13.18 -32.63
CA ASP A 21 15.93 12.19 -31.91
C ASP A 21 15.80 12.45 -30.39
N ALA A 22 14.83 11.80 -29.78
CA ALA A 22 14.59 11.92 -28.33
C ALA A 22 15.77 11.45 -27.46
N TYR A 23 16.74 10.75 -28.04
CA TYR A 23 17.95 10.35 -27.32
C TYR A 23 18.99 11.45 -27.32
N ALA A 24 19.11 12.19 -28.44
CA ALA A 24 19.98 13.35 -28.51
C ALA A 24 19.55 14.42 -27.51
N ASP A 25 18.25 14.68 -27.41
CA ASP A 25 17.66 15.63 -26.46
C ASP A 25 17.93 15.25 -24.98
N GLN A 26 18.12 13.97 -24.69
CA GLN A 26 18.41 13.46 -23.35
C GLN A 26 19.89 13.13 -23.13
N SER A 27 20.77 13.50 -24.05
CA SER A 27 22.21 13.19 -23.99
C SER A 27 22.50 11.69 -23.85
N VAL A 28 21.66 10.84 -24.44
CA VAL A 28 21.84 9.38 -24.43
C VAL A 28 22.73 8.98 -25.61
N PRO A 29 23.78 8.17 -25.40
CA PRO A 29 24.61 7.68 -26.49
C PRO A 29 23.80 6.90 -27.53
N GLU A 30 24.10 7.12 -28.82
CA GLU A 30 23.39 6.48 -29.95
C GLU A 30 23.42 4.94 -29.92
N GLU A 31 24.44 4.36 -29.30
CA GLU A 31 24.61 2.91 -29.18
C GLU A 31 23.80 2.28 -28.05
N THR A 32 23.05 3.09 -27.28
CA THR A 32 22.30 2.58 -26.12
C THR A 32 21.06 1.79 -26.56
N LYS A 33 21.07 0.48 -26.34
CA LYS A 33 19.93 -0.39 -26.63
C LYS A 33 18.99 -0.47 -25.43
N PHE A 34 17.71 -0.15 -25.65
CA PHE A 34 16.65 -0.26 -24.62
C PHE A 34 15.90 -1.58 -24.76
N VAL A 35 16.07 -2.50 -23.82
CA VAL A 35 15.53 -3.87 -23.88
C VAL A 35 14.01 -3.92 -24.04
N LEU A 36 13.27 -2.98 -23.42
CA LEU A 36 11.81 -2.87 -23.52
C LEU A 36 11.37 -1.61 -24.28
N GLY A 37 12.28 -0.97 -25.03
CA GLY A 37 11.98 0.28 -25.73
C GLY A 37 11.89 1.49 -24.80
N THR A 38 11.31 2.56 -25.34
CA THR A 38 11.12 3.85 -24.68
C THR A 38 9.65 4.28 -24.70
N ASP A 39 9.29 5.14 -23.75
CA ASP A 39 7.99 5.80 -23.77
C ASP A 39 7.97 6.99 -24.75
N ASN A 40 6.81 7.66 -24.85
CA ASN A 40 6.63 8.82 -25.75
C ASN A 40 7.56 10.02 -25.43
N LEU A 41 8.25 9.99 -24.32
CA LEU A 41 9.24 11.00 -23.89
C LEU A 41 10.68 10.49 -24.00
N GLY A 42 10.91 9.38 -24.71
CA GLY A 42 12.24 8.79 -24.90
C GLY A 42 12.84 8.13 -23.65
N ARG A 43 12.09 7.90 -22.58
CA ARG A 43 12.58 7.31 -21.34
C ARG A 43 12.49 5.80 -21.39
N SER A 44 13.55 5.11 -20.93
CA SER A 44 13.59 3.63 -20.87
C SER A 44 12.44 3.05 -20.06
N ILE A 45 11.59 2.23 -20.68
CA ILE A 45 10.49 1.52 -20.02
C ILE A 45 11.01 0.55 -18.98
N ALA A 46 12.10 -0.20 -19.28
CA ALA A 46 12.70 -1.11 -18.31
C ALA A 46 13.11 -0.42 -17.00
N LYS A 47 13.77 0.75 -17.12
CA LYS A 47 14.18 1.54 -15.96
C LYS A 47 12.95 2.07 -15.18
N ARG A 48 11.93 2.54 -15.88
CA ARG A 48 10.70 3.02 -15.26
C ARG A 48 9.95 1.92 -14.53
N VAL A 49 9.85 0.72 -15.12
CA VAL A 49 9.24 -0.46 -14.48
C VAL A 49 10.01 -0.83 -13.21
N THR A 50 11.33 -0.91 -13.28
CA THR A 50 12.16 -1.26 -12.11
C THR A 50 12.01 -0.24 -10.97
N VAL A 51 12.02 1.05 -11.29
CA VAL A 51 11.80 2.12 -10.31
C VAL A 51 10.38 2.05 -9.77
N GLY A 52 9.39 1.85 -10.65
CA GLY A 52 7.98 1.71 -10.29
C GLY A 52 7.73 0.57 -9.31
N ILE A 53 8.30 -0.61 -9.57
CA ILE A 53 8.24 -1.76 -8.66
C ILE A 53 8.78 -1.39 -7.27
N ARG A 54 9.95 -0.75 -7.21
CA ARG A 54 10.55 -0.37 -5.92
C ARG A 54 9.65 0.58 -5.12
N ILE A 55 9.08 1.58 -5.78
CA ILE A 55 8.23 2.59 -5.12
C ILE A 55 6.92 1.97 -4.67
N SER A 56 6.24 1.21 -5.52
CA SER A 56 4.99 0.55 -5.16
C SER A 56 5.19 -0.47 -4.04
N LEU A 57 6.29 -1.24 -4.05
CA LEU A 57 6.62 -2.15 -2.95
C LEU A 57 6.94 -1.40 -1.66
N LEU A 58 7.65 -0.28 -1.73
CA LEU A 58 7.93 0.54 -0.55
C LEU A 58 6.64 1.07 0.07
N ILE A 59 5.72 1.61 -0.73
CA ILE A 59 4.40 2.05 -0.26
C ILE A 59 3.66 0.90 0.40
N ALA A 60 3.60 -0.26 -0.27
CA ALA A 60 2.89 -1.42 0.23
C ALA A 60 3.47 -1.96 1.54
N VAL A 61 4.79 -2.04 1.66
CA VAL A 61 5.47 -2.51 2.89
C VAL A 61 5.22 -1.55 4.05
N ILE A 62 5.37 -0.23 3.84
CA ILE A 62 5.12 0.75 4.91
C ILE A 62 3.65 0.72 5.34
N ALA A 63 2.72 0.71 4.39
CA ALA A 63 1.29 0.61 4.70
C ALA A 63 0.98 -0.66 5.51
N THR A 64 1.52 -1.81 5.08
CA THR A 64 1.32 -3.09 5.76
C THR A 64 1.90 -3.10 7.18
N LEU A 65 3.07 -2.49 7.39
CA LEU A 65 3.67 -2.37 8.73
C LEU A 65 2.79 -1.52 9.66
N ILE A 66 2.22 -0.43 9.17
CA ILE A 66 1.31 0.41 9.93
C ILE A 66 0.03 -0.37 10.28
N ASP A 67 -0.56 -1.03 9.29
CA ASP A 67 -1.75 -1.87 9.49
C ASP A 67 -1.49 -2.99 10.52
N LEU A 68 -0.32 -3.62 10.46
CA LEU A 68 0.09 -4.65 11.40
C LEU A 68 0.21 -4.10 12.81
N ILE A 69 1.00 -3.05 13.01
CA ILE A 69 1.29 -2.51 14.34
C ILE A 69 0.01 -1.95 14.98
N ILE A 70 -0.68 -1.05 14.27
CA ILE A 70 -1.87 -0.38 14.80
C ILE A 70 -3.04 -1.36 14.86
N GLY A 71 -3.33 -2.05 13.75
CA GLY A 71 -4.49 -2.91 13.63
C GLY A 71 -4.44 -4.10 14.59
N VAL A 72 -3.30 -4.78 14.71
CA VAL A 72 -3.15 -5.91 15.63
C VAL A 72 -3.28 -5.45 17.09
N THR A 73 -2.57 -4.38 17.46
CA THR A 73 -2.62 -3.86 18.83
C THR A 73 -4.04 -3.41 19.20
N TYR A 74 -4.67 -2.65 18.31
CA TYR A 74 -6.03 -2.17 18.51
C TYR A 74 -7.03 -3.33 18.61
N GLY A 75 -6.95 -4.29 17.69
CA GLY A 75 -7.84 -5.45 17.66
C GLY A 75 -7.71 -6.34 18.91
N LEU A 76 -6.47 -6.59 19.38
CA LEU A 76 -6.22 -7.34 20.60
C LEU A 76 -6.82 -6.62 21.83
N ILE A 77 -6.55 -5.33 21.98
CA ILE A 77 -7.07 -4.54 23.10
C ILE A 77 -8.60 -4.54 23.09
N SER A 78 -9.20 -4.24 21.94
CA SER A 78 -10.67 -4.22 21.78
C SER A 78 -11.29 -5.57 22.12
N GLY A 79 -10.81 -6.66 21.52
CA GLY A 79 -11.36 -8.00 21.73
C GLY A 79 -11.19 -8.52 23.17
N PHE A 80 -10.05 -8.23 23.81
CA PHE A 80 -9.78 -8.65 25.18
C PHE A 80 -10.54 -7.84 26.22
N SER A 81 -10.59 -6.52 26.08
CA SER A 81 -11.27 -5.64 27.03
C SER A 81 -12.78 -5.88 27.08
N GLY A 82 -13.42 -6.02 25.92
CA GLY A 82 -14.85 -6.22 25.85
C GLY A 82 -15.68 -5.03 26.37
N GLY A 83 -16.96 -5.23 26.54
CA GLY A 83 -17.88 -4.26 27.15
C GLY A 83 -17.84 -2.86 26.53
N LYS A 84 -17.82 -1.83 27.38
CA LYS A 84 -17.84 -0.42 26.93
C LYS A 84 -16.59 -0.02 26.15
N VAL A 85 -15.41 -0.55 26.52
CA VAL A 85 -14.15 -0.25 25.83
C VAL A 85 -14.20 -0.75 24.40
N ASP A 86 -14.58 -1.98 24.19
CA ASP A 86 -14.75 -2.56 22.87
C ASP A 86 -15.77 -1.78 22.03
N THR A 87 -16.93 -1.44 22.63
CA THR A 87 -17.97 -0.67 21.95
C THR A 87 -17.45 0.68 21.48
N ILE A 88 -16.72 1.43 22.32
CA ILE A 88 -16.15 2.73 21.94
C ILE A 88 -15.10 2.56 20.85
N MET A 89 -14.21 1.58 20.98
CA MET A 89 -13.20 1.30 19.99
C MET A 89 -13.79 0.93 18.62
N GLN A 90 -14.89 0.14 18.60
CA GLN A 90 -15.59 -0.16 17.35
C GLN A 90 -16.28 1.07 16.74
N ARG A 91 -16.83 1.98 17.56
CA ARG A 91 -17.38 3.25 17.05
C ARG A 91 -16.31 4.13 16.38
N ILE A 92 -15.11 4.18 16.94
CA ILE A 92 -13.98 4.90 16.30
C ILE A 92 -13.68 4.29 14.92
N ILE A 93 -13.59 2.96 14.84
CA ILE A 93 -13.38 2.29 13.55
C ILE A 93 -14.54 2.58 12.57
N GLU A 94 -15.77 2.55 13.02
CA GLU A 94 -16.93 2.84 12.18
C GLU A 94 -16.89 4.26 11.62
N VAL A 95 -16.58 5.26 12.45
CA VAL A 95 -16.43 6.65 12.01
C VAL A 95 -15.33 6.80 10.96
N ILE A 96 -14.15 6.24 11.21
CA ILE A 96 -13.04 6.31 10.25
C ILE A 96 -13.40 5.60 8.94
N SER A 97 -13.99 4.40 9.03
CA SER A 97 -14.35 3.60 7.85
C SER A 97 -15.56 4.13 7.09
N SER A 98 -16.35 5.06 7.66
CA SER A 98 -17.48 5.69 6.97
C SER A 98 -17.05 6.71 5.92
N ILE A 99 -15.82 7.21 6.02
CA ILE A 99 -15.30 8.18 5.05
C ILE A 99 -14.73 7.40 3.86
N PRO A 100 -15.18 7.66 2.63
CA PRO A 100 -14.62 7.03 1.45
C PRO A 100 -13.12 7.33 1.31
N ASN A 101 -12.31 6.28 1.11
CA ASN A 101 -10.85 6.42 1.00
C ASN A 101 -10.42 7.47 -0.03
N LEU A 102 -11.11 7.55 -1.18
CA LEU A 102 -10.83 8.55 -2.21
C LEU A 102 -10.95 9.99 -1.70
N VAL A 103 -11.91 10.25 -0.82
CA VAL A 103 -12.09 11.58 -0.22
C VAL A 103 -10.89 11.93 0.66
N ILE A 104 -10.45 11.00 1.49
CA ILE A 104 -9.27 11.20 2.37
C ILE A 104 -8.03 11.47 1.53
N VAL A 105 -7.78 10.65 0.50
CA VAL A 105 -6.62 10.82 -0.38
C VAL A 105 -6.64 12.16 -1.09
N THR A 106 -7.80 12.54 -1.63
CA THR A 106 -7.95 13.81 -2.35
C THR A 106 -7.67 14.98 -1.42
N MET A 107 -8.24 14.97 -0.22
CA MET A 107 -8.01 16.03 0.77
C MET A 107 -6.53 16.11 1.19
N LEU A 108 -5.90 14.97 1.46
CA LEU A 108 -4.49 14.92 1.81
C LEU A 108 -3.59 15.32 0.62
N GLY A 109 -3.95 14.94 -0.59
CA GLY A 109 -3.26 15.38 -1.80
C GLY A 109 -3.31 16.88 -2.01
N LEU A 110 -4.41 17.52 -1.66
CA LEU A 110 -4.54 19.01 -1.70
C LEU A 110 -3.73 19.68 -0.60
N LEU A 111 -3.67 19.10 0.60
CA LEU A 111 -2.99 19.69 1.76
C LEU A 111 -1.47 19.46 1.74
N LEU A 112 -1.05 18.26 1.43
CA LEU A 112 0.36 17.80 1.49
C LEU A 112 1.04 17.78 0.13
N GLY A 113 0.28 18.00 -0.93
CA GLY A 113 0.72 17.76 -2.31
C GLY A 113 0.59 16.29 -2.71
N ASN A 114 0.45 16.04 -4.02
CA ASN A 114 0.36 14.69 -4.55
C ASN A 114 1.75 14.03 -4.54
N GLY A 115 1.85 12.83 -3.99
CA GLY A 115 3.11 12.09 -3.93
C GLY A 115 3.04 10.85 -3.06
N VAL A 116 4.16 10.16 -2.96
CA VAL A 116 4.30 8.92 -2.17
C VAL A 116 3.86 9.13 -0.71
N THR A 117 4.25 10.24 -0.10
CA THR A 117 3.93 10.55 1.31
C THR A 117 2.43 10.68 1.55
N SER A 118 1.72 11.40 0.67
CA SER A 118 0.26 11.57 0.79
C SER A 118 -0.47 10.25 0.63
N ILE A 119 -0.01 9.38 -0.28
CA ILE A 119 -0.56 8.04 -0.47
C ILE A 119 -0.35 7.19 0.79
N ILE A 120 0.87 7.15 1.33
CA ILE A 120 1.18 6.37 2.53
C ILE A 120 0.32 6.84 3.72
N ILE A 121 0.22 8.14 3.96
CA ILE A 121 -0.58 8.69 5.06
C ILE A 121 -2.06 8.34 4.87
N SER A 122 -2.57 8.43 3.65
CA SER A 122 -3.97 8.11 3.35
C SER A 122 -4.30 6.63 3.62
N ILE A 123 -3.44 5.73 3.18
CA ILE A 123 -3.59 4.30 3.45
C ILE A 123 -3.47 4.05 4.96
N ALA A 124 -2.49 4.71 5.61
CA ALA A 124 -2.25 4.56 7.04
C ALA A 124 -3.42 5.03 7.92
N ILE A 125 -4.22 5.99 7.50
CA ILE A 125 -5.37 6.48 8.28
C ILE A 125 -6.50 5.45 8.32
N VAL A 126 -6.73 4.72 7.24
CA VAL A 126 -7.91 3.85 7.09
C VAL A 126 -7.57 2.36 7.07
N GLY A 127 -6.43 1.98 6.50
CA GLY A 127 -6.05 0.58 6.23
C GLY A 127 -6.09 -0.30 7.47
N TRP A 128 -5.52 0.19 8.59
CA TRP A 128 -5.44 -0.55 9.84
C TRP A 128 -6.80 -0.99 10.41
N THR A 129 -7.90 -0.31 10.04
CA THR A 129 -9.24 -0.61 10.57
C THR A 129 -9.73 -2.01 10.18
N SER A 130 -9.40 -2.47 8.99
CA SER A 130 -9.72 -3.83 8.52
C SER A 130 -8.98 -4.89 9.33
N MET A 131 -7.68 -4.71 9.52
CA MET A 131 -6.84 -5.59 10.34
C MET A 131 -7.35 -5.61 11.79
N ALA A 132 -7.67 -4.44 12.36
CA ALA A 132 -8.19 -4.34 13.72
C ALA A 132 -9.50 -5.12 13.93
N ARG A 133 -10.45 -5.03 13.01
CA ARG A 133 -11.71 -5.79 13.07
C ARG A 133 -11.44 -7.30 13.01
N GLN A 134 -10.57 -7.73 12.14
CA GLN A 134 -10.26 -9.14 11.98
C GLN A 134 -9.55 -9.71 13.22
N VAL A 135 -8.53 -9.02 13.72
CA VAL A 135 -7.81 -9.41 14.94
C VAL A 135 -8.75 -9.40 16.15
N ARG A 136 -9.65 -8.40 16.27
CA ARG A 136 -10.67 -8.38 17.31
C ARG A 136 -11.55 -9.64 17.25
N ASN A 137 -12.09 -9.99 16.07
CA ASN A 137 -12.95 -11.15 15.93
C ASN A 137 -12.24 -12.46 16.30
N LEU A 138 -10.98 -12.60 15.90
CA LEU A 138 -10.14 -13.72 16.31
C LEU A 138 -9.90 -13.72 17.83
N THR A 139 -9.60 -12.57 18.39
CA THR A 139 -9.39 -12.44 19.84
C THR A 139 -10.65 -12.83 20.63
N LEU A 140 -11.82 -12.44 20.17
CA LEU A 140 -13.10 -12.85 20.80
C LEU A 140 -13.30 -14.36 20.76
N SER A 141 -12.94 -15.02 19.66
CA SER A 141 -12.99 -16.48 19.52
C SER A 141 -11.96 -17.20 20.42
N TYR A 142 -10.79 -16.62 20.59
CA TYR A 142 -9.69 -17.26 21.31
C TYR A 142 -9.72 -17.00 22.81
N LYS A 143 -10.32 -15.90 23.28
CA LYS A 143 -10.35 -15.55 24.70
C LYS A 143 -11.13 -16.53 25.58
N GLU A 144 -11.97 -17.36 24.97
CA GLU A 144 -12.77 -18.41 25.63
C GLU A 144 -12.12 -19.80 25.57
N ARG A 145 -10.93 -19.92 24.97
CA ARG A 145 -10.22 -21.17 24.89
C ARG A 145 -9.59 -21.58 26.24
N ASP A 146 -9.49 -22.87 26.48
CA ASP A 146 -9.04 -23.45 27.75
C ASP A 146 -7.68 -22.91 28.21
N PHE A 147 -6.73 -22.74 27.30
CA PHE A 147 -5.40 -22.20 27.63
C PHE A 147 -5.44 -20.75 28.09
N VAL A 148 -6.39 -19.95 27.59
CA VAL A 148 -6.59 -18.55 28.02
C VAL A 148 -7.23 -18.54 29.41
N LEU A 149 -8.24 -19.39 29.62
CA LEU A 149 -8.90 -19.53 30.92
C LEU A 149 -7.91 -20.02 31.99
N ALA A 150 -7.06 -20.99 31.68
CA ALA A 150 -6.01 -21.48 32.56
C ALA A 150 -5.00 -20.36 32.93
N SER A 151 -4.52 -19.59 31.94
CA SER A 151 -3.61 -18.47 32.19
C SER A 151 -4.24 -17.39 33.07
N ARG A 152 -5.53 -17.13 32.88
CA ARG A 152 -6.31 -16.19 33.70
C ARG A 152 -6.46 -16.70 35.14
N ALA A 153 -6.72 -17.99 35.32
CA ALA A 153 -6.79 -18.62 36.62
C ALA A 153 -5.46 -18.55 37.42
N LEU A 154 -4.34 -18.57 36.70
CA LEU A 154 -3.00 -18.35 37.23
C LEU A 154 -2.67 -16.88 37.54
N GLY A 155 -3.62 -15.95 37.33
CA GLY A 155 -3.46 -14.53 37.65
C GLY A 155 -2.72 -13.69 36.59
N GLU A 156 -2.51 -14.21 35.39
CA GLU A 156 -1.92 -13.37 34.31
C GLU A 156 -2.86 -12.23 33.90
N SER A 157 -2.27 -11.05 33.65
CA SER A 157 -3.05 -9.90 33.17
C SER A 157 -3.58 -10.09 31.76
N ASN A 158 -4.72 -9.49 31.44
CA ASN A 158 -5.37 -9.60 30.13
C ASN A 158 -4.46 -9.19 28.96
N LEU A 159 -3.67 -8.13 29.11
CA LEU A 159 -2.72 -7.69 28.07
C LEU A 159 -1.62 -8.74 27.88
N LYS A 160 -1.08 -9.29 28.98
CA LYS A 160 -0.04 -10.33 28.87
C LYS A 160 -0.59 -11.57 28.18
N ILE A 161 -1.81 -12.00 28.51
CA ILE A 161 -2.47 -13.13 27.83
C ILE A 161 -2.67 -12.82 26.36
N ALA A 162 -3.15 -11.62 26.02
CA ALA A 162 -3.39 -11.21 24.64
C ALA A 162 -2.12 -11.31 23.77
N PHE A 163 -1.02 -10.70 24.23
CA PHE A 163 0.21 -10.65 23.45
C PHE A 163 1.04 -11.93 23.53
N LYS A 164 1.07 -12.62 24.68
CA LYS A 164 1.92 -13.80 24.89
C LYS A 164 1.25 -15.10 24.44
N HIS A 165 -0.06 -15.20 24.57
CA HIS A 165 -0.77 -16.45 24.30
C HIS A 165 -1.71 -16.36 23.10
N VAL A 166 -2.51 -15.28 22.95
CA VAL A 166 -3.46 -15.20 21.83
C VAL A 166 -2.77 -14.80 20.54
N LEU A 167 -1.95 -13.75 20.56
CA LEU A 167 -1.28 -13.25 19.34
C LEU A 167 -0.47 -14.34 18.59
N PRO A 168 0.36 -15.16 19.25
CA PRO A 168 1.06 -16.23 18.54
C PRO A 168 0.12 -17.26 17.90
N ASN A 169 -1.00 -17.57 18.55
CA ASN A 169 -1.97 -18.54 18.03
C ASN A 169 -2.79 -18.02 16.84
N ILE A 170 -2.97 -16.72 16.72
CA ILE A 170 -3.66 -16.10 15.57
C ILE A 170 -2.69 -15.59 14.50
N SER A 171 -1.38 -15.67 14.73
CA SER A 171 -0.35 -15.12 13.84
C SER A 171 -0.43 -15.66 12.41
N GLY A 172 -0.76 -16.94 12.24
CA GLY A 172 -0.93 -17.53 10.91
C GLY A 172 -2.00 -16.83 10.08
N ILE A 173 -3.13 -16.46 10.69
CA ILE A 173 -4.21 -15.75 10.01
C ILE A 173 -3.79 -14.30 9.73
N ILE A 174 -3.07 -13.67 10.65
CA ILE A 174 -2.50 -12.31 10.47
C ILE A 174 -1.54 -12.29 9.27
N ILE A 175 -0.67 -13.30 9.14
CA ILE A 175 0.26 -13.41 8.01
C ILE A 175 -0.49 -13.51 6.69
N VAL A 176 -1.54 -14.33 6.61
CA VAL A 176 -2.39 -14.42 5.41
C VAL A 176 -3.02 -13.06 5.08
N GLN A 177 -3.51 -12.34 6.08
CA GLN A 177 -4.08 -11.01 5.89
C GLN A 177 -3.04 -10.01 5.36
N ILE A 178 -1.82 -10.02 5.89
CA ILE A 178 -0.70 -9.22 5.40
C ILE A 178 -0.42 -9.50 3.93
N MET A 179 -0.40 -10.77 3.53
CA MET A 179 -0.17 -11.15 2.14
C MET A 179 -1.26 -10.63 1.19
N MET A 180 -2.49 -10.44 1.67
CA MET A 180 -3.58 -9.85 0.88
C MET A 180 -3.53 -8.30 0.89
N THR A 181 -2.95 -7.69 1.91
CA THR A 181 -2.83 -6.23 2.01
C THR A 181 -1.85 -5.67 0.97
N VAL A 182 -0.73 -6.36 0.70
CA VAL A 182 0.28 -5.89 -0.25
C VAL A 182 -0.27 -5.71 -1.68
N PRO A 183 -0.91 -6.71 -2.31
CA PRO A 183 -1.53 -6.52 -3.62
C PRO A 183 -2.62 -5.45 -3.63
N SER A 184 -3.42 -5.38 -2.55
CA SER A 184 -4.48 -4.39 -2.41
C SER A 184 -3.93 -2.96 -2.37
N ALA A 185 -2.81 -2.73 -1.67
CA ALA A 185 -2.15 -1.42 -1.62
C ALA A 185 -1.60 -1.01 -3.00
N ILE A 186 -1.04 -1.95 -3.76
CA ILE A 186 -0.56 -1.69 -5.13
C ILE A 186 -1.72 -1.37 -6.06
N MET A 187 -2.83 -2.13 -5.98
CA MET A 187 -4.04 -1.84 -6.76
C MET A 187 -4.60 -0.46 -6.42
N TYR A 188 -4.64 -0.12 -5.14
CA TYR A 188 -5.13 1.17 -4.68
C TYR A 188 -4.27 2.32 -5.21
N GLU A 189 -2.94 2.19 -5.13
CA GLU A 189 -1.99 3.14 -5.71
C GLU A 189 -2.19 3.29 -7.23
N SER A 190 -2.46 2.19 -7.94
CA SER A 190 -2.74 2.19 -9.39
C SER A 190 -4.00 2.99 -9.73
N VAL A 191 -5.08 2.79 -8.98
CA VAL A 191 -6.32 3.58 -9.15
C VAL A 191 -6.07 5.06 -8.90
N LEU A 192 -5.31 5.40 -7.85
CA LEU A 192 -4.97 6.80 -7.56
C LEU A 192 -4.12 7.43 -8.66
N SER A 193 -3.19 6.69 -9.20
CA SER A 193 -2.36 7.16 -10.33
C SER A 193 -3.20 7.40 -11.58
N ALA A 194 -4.15 6.52 -11.89
CA ALA A 194 -5.05 6.67 -13.02
C ALA A 194 -5.93 7.93 -12.95
N ILE A 195 -6.27 8.40 -11.76
CA ILE A 195 -7.03 9.65 -11.54
C ILE A 195 -6.14 10.86 -11.22
N ASN A 196 -4.84 10.77 -11.53
CA ASN A 196 -3.83 11.83 -11.29
C ASN A 196 -3.63 12.24 -9.82
N LEU A 197 -4.01 11.41 -8.88
CA LEU A 197 -3.75 11.56 -7.44
C LEU A 197 -2.57 10.71 -6.95
N GLY A 198 -1.95 9.96 -7.84
CA GLY A 198 -0.81 9.09 -7.57
C GLY A 198 0.54 9.81 -7.55
N VAL A 199 1.59 9.02 -7.78
CA VAL A 199 2.96 9.51 -7.85
C VAL A 199 3.17 10.34 -9.11
N LYS A 200 3.65 11.58 -8.95
CA LYS A 200 3.89 12.49 -10.07
C LYS A 200 5.20 12.21 -10.81
N PRO A 201 5.24 12.44 -12.13
CA PRO A 201 6.50 12.49 -12.88
C PRO A 201 7.50 13.49 -12.24
N PRO A 202 8.82 13.23 -12.29
CA PRO A 202 9.49 12.17 -13.06
C PRO A 202 9.49 10.78 -12.41
N THR A 203 9.00 10.66 -11.17
CA THR A 203 8.95 9.40 -10.44
C THR A 203 7.92 8.46 -11.08
N ALA A 204 8.29 7.22 -11.31
CA ALA A 204 7.39 6.19 -11.81
C ALA A 204 6.95 5.27 -10.66
N SER A 205 5.67 4.88 -10.67
CA SER A 205 5.15 3.78 -9.87
C SER A 205 4.52 2.75 -10.80
N LEU A 206 4.23 1.55 -10.32
CA LEU A 206 3.51 0.56 -11.12
C LEU A 206 2.17 1.11 -11.61
N GLY A 207 1.44 1.79 -10.74
CA GLY A 207 0.16 2.38 -11.09
C GLY A 207 0.23 3.50 -12.13
N SER A 208 1.34 4.25 -12.17
CA SER A 208 1.53 5.29 -13.19
C SER A 208 1.99 4.75 -14.54
N LEU A 209 2.26 3.45 -14.63
CA LEU A 209 2.70 2.76 -15.86
C LEU A 209 1.57 1.96 -16.53
N ILE A 210 0.46 1.76 -15.83
CA ILE A 210 -0.76 1.12 -16.32
C ILE A 210 -1.72 2.19 -16.87
#